data_c37bc26db51540bb955c950e5b25028e
#
_entry.id   c37bc26db51540bb955c950e5b25028e
#
_cell.length_a   1.000
_cell.length_b   1.000
_cell.length_c   1.000
_cell.angle_alpha   90.00
_cell.angle_beta   90.00
_cell.angle_gamma   90.00
#
_symmetry.space_group_name_H-M   'P 1'
#
loop_
_entity.id
_entity.type
_entity.pdbx_description
1 polymer ?
#
loop_
_entity_poly.entity_id
_entity_poly.type
_entity_poly.pdbx_seq_one_letter_code
_entity_poly.pdbx_strand_id
1 'polypeptide(L)'
;MNENNLKTKKLVNFGPSGRAVAQPIDKSLLDNIFEHLTMERYANVQYFSMYLWFQERDLNGFASHFLSESQGEMEHAQKFADYLIARGQSVKLDEIPAPVQTWDSIEELISYSFNMEADLTSSLQQLYSISERISDTRTNVFLD
;
A
#
# COMPACT_ATOMS: atom_id res chain seq x y z
N MET A 1 13.01 -3.12 42.33
CA MET A 1 12.92 -2.71 40.91
C MET A 1 11.77 -1.74 40.79
N ASN A 2 12.00 -0.63 40.10
CA ASN A 2 10.96 0.40 39.93
C ASN A 2 9.97 -0.02 38.83
N GLU A 3 8.68 -0.02 39.11
CA GLU A 3 7.63 -0.37 38.17
C GLU A 3 7.66 0.48 36.90
N ASN A 4 8.03 1.76 37.01
CA ASN A 4 8.15 2.65 35.88
C ASN A 4 9.20 2.19 34.84
N ASN A 5 10.30 1.60 35.31
CA ASN A 5 11.33 1.04 34.44
C ASN A 5 10.83 -0.17 33.66
N LEU A 6 9.97 -0.99 34.27
CA LEU A 6 9.37 -2.15 33.59
C LEU A 6 8.40 -1.72 32.48
N LYS A 7 7.59 -0.69 32.74
CA LYS A 7 6.65 -0.15 31.75
C LYS A 7 7.40 0.45 30.57
N THR A 8 8.47 1.22 30.82
CA THR A 8 9.30 1.80 29.77
C THR A 8 9.94 0.72 28.90
N LYS A 9 10.47 -0.34 29.51
CA LYS A 9 11.09 -1.46 28.78
C LYS A 9 10.10 -2.19 27.89
N LYS A 10 8.82 -2.29 28.32
CA LYS A 10 7.77 -2.95 27.51
C LYS A 10 7.37 -2.15 26.28
N LEU A 11 7.62 -0.83 26.28
CA LEU A 11 7.28 0.05 25.16
C LEU A 11 8.39 0.11 24.10
N VAL A 12 9.58 -0.43 24.40
CA VAL A 12 10.71 -0.43 23.47
C VAL A 12 10.80 -1.79 22.78
N ASN A 13 10.87 -1.78 21.49
CA ASN A 13 11.03 -2.96 20.65
C ASN A 13 12.16 -2.72 19.66
N PHE A 14 12.67 -3.80 19.04
CA PHE A 14 13.75 -3.72 18.09
C PHE A 14 13.32 -4.24 16.73
N GLY A 15 13.62 -3.49 15.68
CA GLY A 15 13.35 -3.90 14.31
C GLY A 15 14.43 -4.83 13.75
N PRO A 16 14.28 -5.26 12.48
CA PRO A 16 15.22 -6.19 11.82
C PRO A 16 16.66 -5.73 11.77
N SER A 17 16.91 -4.41 11.76
CA SER A 17 18.25 -3.83 11.78
C SER A 17 18.88 -3.76 13.17
N GLY A 18 18.16 -4.19 14.22
CA GLY A 18 18.58 -4.01 15.61
C GLY A 18 18.28 -2.62 16.17
N ARG A 19 17.64 -1.75 15.37
CA ARG A 19 17.28 -0.41 15.81
C ARG A 19 16.06 -0.44 16.73
N ALA A 20 16.09 0.34 17.81
CA ALA A 20 14.98 0.43 18.75
C ALA A 20 13.77 1.12 18.09
N VAL A 21 12.57 0.56 18.33
CA VAL A 21 11.29 1.12 17.90
C VAL A 21 10.40 1.28 19.11
N ALA A 22 9.68 2.40 19.18
CA ALA A 22 8.93 2.76 20.39
C ALA A 22 7.76 1.81 20.67
N GLN A 23 7.03 1.37 19.63
CA GLN A 23 5.85 0.52 19.79
C GLN A 23 5.72 -0.41 18.58
N PRO A 24 5.33 -1.69 18.80
CA PRO A 24 5.01 -2.58 17.68
C PRO A 24 3.67 -2.16 17.04
N ILE A 25 3.49 -2.54 15.78
CA ILE A 25 2.22 -2.39 15.09
C ILE A 25 1.29 -3.52 15.55
N ASP A 26 0.03 -3.20 15.83
CA ASP A 26 -1.00 -4.19 16.09
C ASP A 26 -1.10 -5.18 14.91
N LYS A 27 -1.25 -6.47 15.24
CA LYS A 27 -1.22 -7.53 14.20
C LYS A 27 -2.31 -7.35 13.16
N SER A 28 -3.53 -6.99 13.57
CA SER A 28 -4.65 -6.78 12.64
C SER A 28 -4.37 -5.62 11.69
N LEU A 29 -3.83 -4.54 12.20
CA LEU A 29 -3.44 -3.39 11.39
C LEU A 29 -2.29 -3.76 10.44
N LEU A 30 -1.29 -4.48 10.94
CA LEU A 30 -0.15 -4.93 10.14
C LEU A 30 -0.60 -5.80 8.95
N ASP A 31 -1.48 -6.78 9.21
CA ASP A 31 -2.00 -7.66 8.17
C ASP A 31 -2.75 -6.86 7.10
N ASN A 32 -3.54 -5.87 7.49
CA ASN A 32 -4.25 -5.00 6.56
C ASN A 32 -3.31 -4.08 5.78
N ILE A 33 -2.22 -3.62 6.39
CA ILE A 33 -1.20 -2.83 5.69
C ILE A 33 -0.52 -3.69 4.61
N PHE A 34 -0.20 -4.94 4.91
CA PHE A 34 0.38 -5.85 3.91
C PHE A 34 -0.59 -6.12 2.75
N GLU A 35 -1.87 -6.29 3.04
CA GLU A 35 -2.88 -6.44 1.98
C GLU A 35 -2.94 -5.20 1.10
N HIS A 36 -2.94 -4.02 1.70
CA HIS A 36 -2.99 -2.76 0.96
C HIS A 36 -1.72 -2.58 0.11
N LEU A 37 -0.56 -2.89 0.66
CA LEU A 37 0.71 -2.87 -0.09
C LEU A 37 0.63 -3.77 -1.33
N THR A 38 0.05 -4.96 -1.19
CA THR A 38 -0.14 -5.89 -2.30
C THR A 38 -1.09 -5.30 -3.35
N MET A 39 -2.17 -4.64 -2.93
CA MET A 39 -3.10 -3.95 -3.83
C MET A 39 -2.40 -2.84 -4.63
N GLU A 40 -1.55 -2.04 -3.99
CA GLU A 40 -0.78 -0.98 -4.66
C GLU A 40 0.20 -1.57 -5.69
N ARG A 41 0.86 -2.66 -5.35
CA ARG A 41 1.75 -3.37 -6.26
C ARG A 41 0.99 -3.95 -7.46
N TYR A 42 -0.18 -4.52 -7.23
CA TYR A 42 -1.06 -5.00 -8.29
C TYR A 42 -1.51 -3.84 -9.19
N ALA A 43 -1.91 -2.72 -8.60
CA ALA A 43 -2.35 -1.55 -9.35
C ALA A 43 -1.23 -1.00 -10.24
N ASN A 44 0.02 -1.01 -9.75
CA ASN A 44 1.18 -0.63 -10.57
C ASN A 44 1.26 -1.48 -11.84
N VAL A 45 1.17 -2.80 -11.70
CA VAL A 45 1.26 -3.73 -12.84
C VAL A 45 0.03 -3.61 -13.74
N GLN A 46 -1.16 -3.45 -13.16
CA GLN A 46 -2.41 -3.31 -13.91
C GLN A 46 -2.43 -2.03 -14.75
N TYR A 47 -1.99 -0.92 -14.19
CA TYR A 47 -1.88 0.33 -14.95
C TYR A 47 -0.84 0.24 -16.06
N PHE A 48 0.25 -0.47 -15.82
CA PHE A 48 1.24 -0.71 -16.87
C PHE A 48 0.64 -1.51 -18.04
N SER A 49 -0.19 -2.51 -17.74
CA SER A 49 -0.93 -3.26 -18.75
C SER A 49 -1.86 -2.36 -19.56
N MET A 50 -2.56 -1.44 -18.90
CA MET A 50 -3.42 -0.46 -19.57
C MET A 50 -2.61 0.49 -20.47
N TYR A 51 -1.45 0.95 -19.97
CA TYR A 51 -0.52 1.73 -20.77
C TYR A 51 -0.16 1.02 -22.07
N LEU A 52 0.21 -0.25 -21.99
CA LEU A 52 0.57 -1.05 -23.17
C LEU A 52 -0.59 -1.17 -24.16
N TRP A 53 -1.81 -1.38 -23.66
CA TRP A 53 -3.01 -1.49 -24.47
C TRP A 53 -3.25 -0.21 -25.29
N PHE A 54 -3.09 0.96 -24.68
CA PHE A 54 -3.21 2.25 -25.36
C PHE A 54 -2.03 2.50 -26.30
N GLN A 55 -0.82 2.13 -25.91
CA GLN A 55 0.38 2.31 -26.72
C GLN A 55 0.30 1.52 -28.03
N GLU A 56 -0.20 0.29 -27.96
CA GLU A 56 -0.41 -0.57 -29.14
C GLU A 56 -1.43 0.02 -30.12
N ARG A 57 -2.26 0.94 -29.70
CA ARG A 57 -3.32 1.58 -30.47
C ARG A 57 -2.99 3.03 -30.84
N ASP A 58 -1.77 3.44 -30.59
CA ASP A 58 -1.29 4.81 -30.86
C ASP A 58 -2.10 5.90 -30.18
N LEU A 59 -2.73 5.57 -29.04
CA LEU A 59 -3.46 6.52 -28.22
C LEU A 59 -2.54 7.11 -27.14
N ASN A 60 -1.62 7.96 -27.60
CA ASN A 60 -0.47 8.42 -26.79
C ASN A 60 -0.85 9.21 -25.55
N GLY A 61 -1.92 10.01 -25.61
CA GLY A 61 -2.39 10.77 -24.45
C GLY A 61 -2.87 9.87 -23.31
N PHE A 62 -3.70 8.88 -23.63
CA PHE A 62 -4.12 7.88 -22.67
C PHE A 62 -2.94 7.04 -22.19
N ALA A 63 -2.07 6.61 -23.09
CA ALA A 63 -0.90 5.82 -22.73
C ALA A 63 -0.03 6.55 -21.70
N SER A 64 0.27 7.82 -21.94
CA SER A 64 1.05 8.66 -21.03
C SER A 64 0.39 8.78 -19.66
N HIS A 65 -0.93 8.97 -19.63
CA HIS A 65 -1.68 9.05 -18.37
C HIS A 65 -1.56 7.76 -17.55
N PHE A 66 -1.80 6.62 -18.18
CA PHE A 66 -1.76 5.33 -17.46
C PHE A 66 -0.35 4.91 -17.08
N LEU A 67 0.68 5.30 -17.83
CA LEU A 67 2.06 5.11 -17.39
C LEU A 67 2.36 5.91 -16.13
N SER A 68 1.91 7.17 -16.08
CA SER A 68 2.04 8.01 -14.89
C SER A 68 1.33 7.41 -13.68
N GLU A 69 0.12 6.89 -13.87
CA GLU A 69 -0.63 6.20 -12.82
C GLU A 69 0.13 4.96 -12.31
N SER A 70 0.69 4.17 -13.24
CA SER A 70 1.49 3.01 -12.88
C SER A 70 2.67 3.38 -11.99
N GLN A 71 3.40 4.42 -12.36
CA GLN A 71 4.54 4.91 -11.58
C GLN A 71 4.11 5.44 -10.21
N GLY A 72 2.99 6.14 -10.17
CA GLY A 72 2.41 6.66 -8.93
C GLY A 72 2.07 5.53 -7.94
N GLU A 73 1.50 4.44 -8.42
CA GLU A 73 1.17 3.29 -7.56
C GLU A 73 2.43 2.61 -7.01
N MET A 74 3.50 2.57 -7.78
CA MET A 74 4.79 2.05 -7.27
C MET A 74 5.36 2.94 -6.17
N GLU A 75 5.23 4.26 -6.32
CA GLU A 75 5.64 5.21 -5.27
C GLU A 75 4.81 5.01 -4.00
N HIS A 76 3.50 4.78 -4.13
CA HIS A 76 2.63 4.48 -2.99
C HIS A 76 3.07 3.19 -2.30
N ALA A 77 3.33 2.13 -3.05
CA ALA A 77 3.81 0.87 -2.51
C ALA A 77 5.13 1.06 -1.74
N GLN A 78 6.05 1.86 -2.29
CA GLN A 78 7.31 2.16 -1.64
C GLN A 78 7.10 2.89 -0.31
N LYS A 79 6.19 3.86 -0.26
CA LYS A 79 5.88 4.59 0.98
C LYS A 79 5.39 3.65 2.08
N PHE A 80 4.51 2.71 1.75
CA PHE A 80 4.02 1.71 2.71
C PHE A 80 5.14 0.79 3.18
N ALA A 81 5.99 0.33 2.27
CA ALA A 81 7.13 -0.52 2.61
C ALA A 81 8.12 0.22 3.54
N ASP A 82 8.45 1.45 3.21
CA ASP A 82 9.36 2.28 4.01
C ASP A 82 8.77 2.56 5.40
N TYR A 83 7.46 2.80 5.48
CA TYR A 83 6.80 2.99 6.76
C TYR A 83 6.87 1.74 7.63
N LEU A 84 6.64 0.56 7.06
CA LEU A 84 6.74 -0.71 7.79
C LEU A 84 8.17 -0.91 8.33
N ILE A 85 9.18 -0.61 7.53
CA ILE A 85 10.57 -0.71 7.95
C ILE A 85 10.85 0.28 9.10
N ALA A 86 10.34 1.50 9.00
CA ALA A 86 10.48 2.51 10.06
C ALA A 86 9.80 2.07 11.37
N ARG A 87 8.74 1.26 11.28
CA ARG A 87 8.05 0.69 12.44
C ARG A 87 8.69 -0.63 12.90
N GLY A 88 9.85 -1.00 12.37
CA GLY A 88 10.59 -2.18 12.80
C GLY A 88 10.12 -3.50 12.20
N GLN A 89 9.35 -3.43 11.12
CA GLN A 89 8.83 -4.63 10.46
C GLN A 89 9.69 -5.04 9.28
N SER A 90 9.80 -6.33 9.04
CA SER A 90 10.28 -6.85 7.77
C SER A 90 9.15 -6.78 6.75
N VAL A 91 9.47 -6.36 5.54
CA VAL A 91 8.46 -6.28 4.47
C VAL A 91 8.42 -7.62 3.75
N LYS A 92 7.26 -8.30 3.83
CA LYS A 92 7.01 -9.51 3.08
C LYS A 92 6.25 -9.14 1.80
N LEU A 93 6.75 -9.60 0.66
CA LEU A 93 6.11 -9.39 -0.62
C LEU A 93 5.36 -10.66 -1.03
N ASP A 94 4.04 -10.57 -1.04
CA ASP A 94 3.19 -11.66 -1.47
C ASP A 94 3.13 -11.72 -3.01
N GLU A 95 2.73 -12.88 -3.52
CA GLU A 95 2.47 -13.06 -4.94
C GLU A 95 1.35 -12.12 -5.39
N ILE A 96 1.50 -11.54 -6.58
CA ILE A 96 0.43 -10.79 -7.22
C ILE A 96 0.01 -11.50 -8.50
N PRO A 97 -1.29 -11.53 -8.83
CA PRO A 97 -1.75 -12.18 -10.06
C PRO A 97 -1.30 -11.40 -11.29
N ALA A 98 -1.28 -12.09 -12.44
CA ALA A 98 -1.07 -11.42 -13.70
C ALA A 98 -2.19 -10.37 -13.92
N PRO A 99 -1.86 -9.21 -14.52
CA PRO A 99 -2.88 -8.21 -14.77
C PRO A 99 -3.85 -8.64 -15.87
N VAL A 100 -5.03 -8.03 -15.90
CA VAL A 100 -5.91 -8.11 -17.06
C VAL A 100 -5.21 -7.36 -18.20
N GLN A 101 -5.20 -7.95 -19.40
CA GLN A 101 -4.43 -7.42 -20.53
C GLN A 101 -5.30 -7.07 -21.74
N THR A 102 -6.57 -7.45 -21.74
CA THR A 102 -7.48 -7.24 -22.87
C THR A 102 -8.79 -6.65 -22.40
N TRP A 103 -9.30 -5.70 -23.17
CA TRP A 103 -10.61 -5.07 -22.99
C TRP A 103 -11.26 -4.92 -24.35
N ASP A 104 -12.59 -5.01 -24.42
CA ASP A 104 -13.33 -4.90 -25.66
C ASP A 104 -13.47 -3.45 -26.13
N SER A 105 -13.35 -2.48 -25.23
CA SER A 105 -13.48 -1.06 -25.53
C SER A 105 -12.70 -0.19 -24.56
N ILE A 106 -12.49 1.07 -24.93
CA ILE A 106 -11.90 2.08 -24.04
C ILE A 106 -12.76 2.26 -22.80
N GLU A 107 -14.07 2.29 -22.97
CA GLU A 107 -15.03 2.47 -21.87
C GLU A 107 -14.92 1.35 -20.84
N GLU A 108 -14.75 0.12 -21.30
CA GLU A 108 -14.56 -1.03 -20.42
C GLU A 108 -13.27 -0.94 -19.64
N LEU A 109 -12.18 -0.54 -20.29
CA LEU A 109 -10.88 -0.34 -19.64
C LEU A 109 -10.97 0.76 -18.58
N ILE A 110 -11.58 1.89 -18.90
CA ILE A 110 -11.74 3.02 -17.98
C ILE A 110 -12.61 2.61 -16.79
N SER A 111 -13.69 1.90 -17.02
CA SER A 111 -14.55 1.38 -15.95
C SER A 111 -13.75 0.46 -15.02
N TYR A 112 -12.90 -0.39 -15.58
CA TYR A 112 -12.03 -1.26 -14.78
C TYR A 112 -11.08 -0.43 -13.90
N SER A 113 -10.50 0.64 -14.45
CA SER A 113 -9.59 1.49 -13.68
C SER A 113 -10.32 2.21 -12.53
N PHE A 114 -11.54 2.70 -12.77
CA PHE A 114 -12.34 3.32 -11.70
C PHE A 114 -12.68 2.34 -10.59
N ASN A 115 -13.04 1.11 -10.93
CA ASN A 115 -13.33 0.08 -9.93
C ASN A 115 -12.09 -0.26 -9.10
N MET A 116 -10.94 -0.35 -9.73
CA MET A 116 -9.67 -0.58 -9.03
C MET A 116 -9.33 0.56 -8.07
N GLU A 117 -9.51 1.81 -8.49
CA GLU A 117 -9.29 2.98 -7.64
C GLU A 117 -10.28 3.01 -6.46
N ALA A 118 -11.54 2.63 -6.70
CA ALA A 118 -12.53 2.54 -5.63
C ALA A 118 -12.13 1.51 -4.57
N ASP A 119 -11.60 0.36 -4.99
CA ASP A 119 -11.12 -0.68 -4.08
C ASP A 119 -9.92 -0.20 -3.27
N LEU A 120 -8.97 0.49 -3.90
CA LEU A 120 -7.81 1.09 -3.22
C LEU A 120 -8.24 2.11 -2.16
N THR A 121 -9.20 2.97 -2.52
CA THR A 121 -9.74 3.98 -1.61
C THR A 121 -10.44 3.33 -0.42
N SER A 122 -11.27 2.32 -0.66
CA SER A 122 -11.94 1.56 0.41
C SER A 122 -10.93 0.92 1.36
N SER A 123 -9.90 0.31 0.81
CA SER A 123 -8.83 -0.31 1.59
C SER A 123 -8.11 0.73 2.47
N LEU A 124 -7.79 1.88 1.91
CA LEU A 124 -7.14 2.96 2.63
C LEU A 124 -8.01 3.50 3.77
N GLN A 125 -9.31 3.69 3.51
CA GLN A 125 -10.27 4.12 4.53
C GLN A 125 -10.39 3.09 5.66
N GLN A 126 -10.33 1.81 5.34
CA GLN A 126 -10.32 0.74 6.34
C GLN A 126 -9.08 0.81 7.23
N LEU A 127 -7.90 1.03 6.65
CA LEU A 127 -6.66 1.22 7.41
C LEU A 127 -6.78 2.40 8.36
N TYR A 128 -7.31 3.52 7.87
CA TYR A 128 -7.52 4.71 8.68
C TYR A 128 -8.44 4.42 9.87
N SER A 129 -9.57 3.75 9.62
CA SER A 129 -10.53 3.38 10.65
C SER A 129 -9.94 2.45 11.71
N ILE A 130 -9.14 1.46 11.29
CA ILE A 130 -8.47 0.55 12.22
C ILE A 130 -7.46 1.32 13.07
N SER A 131 -6.65 2.19 12.46
CA SER A 131 -5.64 2.98 13.17
C SER A 131 -6.27 3.89 14.21
N GLU A 132 -7.42 4.49 13.92
CA GLU A 132 -8.17 5.30 14.89
C GLU A 132 -8.69 4.45 16.04
N ARG A 133 -9.33 3.33 15.75
CA ARG A 133 -9.95 2.46 16.76
C ARG A 133 -8.95 1.92 17.76
N ILE A 134 -7.73 1.60 17.32
CA ILE A 134 -6.67 1.10 18.21
C ILE A 134 -5.74 2.20 18.71
N SER A 135 -6.02 3.45 18.35
CA SER A 135 -5.24 4.63 18.75
C SER A 135 -3.77 4.57 18.31
N ASP A 136 -3.50 4.00 17.13
CA ASP A 136 -2.18 4.06 16.51
C ASP A 136 -2.01 5.40 15.79
N THR A 137 -1.61 6.42 16.56
CA THR A 137 -1.48 7.78 16.06
C THR A 137 -0.44 7.89 14.95
N ARG A 138 0.64 7.11 15.02
CA ARG A 138 1.67 7.12 13.98
C ARG A 138 1.13 6.66 12.63
N THR A 139 0.40 5.55 12.62
CA THR A 139 -0.23 5.05 11.40
C THR A 139 -1.29 6.03 10.91
N ASN A 140 -2.08 6.59 11.79
CA ASN A 140 -3.11 7.57 11.44
C ASN A 140 -2.49 8.78 10.72
N VAL A 141 -1.40 9.34 11.25
CA VAL A 141 -0.69 10.47 10.64
C VAL A 141 -0.06 10.07 9.31
N PHE A 142 0.52 8.87 9.23
CA PHE A 142 1.09 8.37 7.99
C PHE A 142 0.06 8.27 6.86
N LEU A 143 -1.16 7.80 7.18
CA LEU A 143 -2.23 7.64 6.20
C LEU A 143 -2.82 8.97 5.72
N ASP A 144 -2.66 10.02 6.49
CA ASP A 144 -3.17 11.36 6.17
C ASP A 144 -2.35 11.99 5.03
#